data_59b411907561aabcc2a4f4acf756b1e4
#
_entry.id   59b411907561aabcc2a4f4acf756b1e4
#
_cell.length_a   1.000
_cell.length_b   1.000
_cell.length_c   1.000
_cell.angle_alpha   90.00
_cell.angle_beta   90.00
_cell.angle_gamma   90.00
#
_symmetry.space_group_name_H-M   'P 1'
#
loop_
_entity.id
_entity.type
_entity.pdbx_description
1 polymer ?
#
loop_
_entity_poly.entity_id
_entity_poly.type
_entity_poly.pdbx_seq_one_letter_code
_entity_poly.pdbx_strand_id
1 'polypeptide(L)'
;MRKPALIVIAVLNGMLGGACAAQTPAPDLDAIAKKVIAQEHVVGASVLVVRGDRVLLHKGYGYADLGLEAPTKDETVYHIVGPMLPFTGIAVMQLVERGKLSLDDDISKYVPEFPMQGHRVSIRQLLNHTSGIVDYHYLGDPIEATSRQPKALDEVMALYAGKDWVNEPGKKWDWSISGFNLLAIVVERISGQSFREYMQENIFAPAGVKSTSYCDDFSLVKGLSHAYRRFGDSFVMANENDMAYNYDLRFCSTVGDLNLLWRAILEKKLIRPETFKQMTTAEGAGMQMSPQDPRAQYGFAVTINHEEEHRRIGQHGSLYGYSGSLYDFPNDQLTIAVLTNTEGQNAYAITRALARAVLGLQELPAPAPNPEKIISDLSTSAEERAHLAGTFLLKLDRLSPNLHDSFAQYRRTYRVFDENGRLMIEALGGDPERLLKQHDGSFAMRSTPGNHITFVMQDGRATGIKMQGFGVPLSGDRVGDGDPNTFHRHLN
;
A
#
# COMPACT_ATOMS: atom_id res chain seq x y z
N MET A 1 24.21 -91.57 -32.92
CA MET A 1 23.98 -90.46 -33.85
C MET A 1 22.79 -89.63 -33.28
N ARG A 2 23.10 -88.60 -32.60
CA ARG A 2 22.07 -87.59 -32.04
C ARG A 2 22.17 -86.30 -32.83
N LYS A 3 21.08 -85.87 -33.44
CA LYS A 3 20.94 -84.55 -34.13
C LYS A 3 20.81 -83.42 -33.16
N PRO A 4 21.42 -82.30 -33.36
CA PRO A 4 21.20 -81.13 -32.53
C PRO A 4 19.92 -80.38 -32.93
N ALA A 5 19.14 -79.91 -31.93
CA ALA A 5 17.96 -79.06 -32.10
C ALA A 5 18.40 -77.58 -32.24
N LEU A 6 17.91 -76.94 -33.28
CA LEU A 6 18.09 -75.52 -33.51
C LEU A 6 17.06 -74.73 -32.66
N ILE A 7 17.53 -73.90 -31.73
CA ILE A 7 16.70 -72.97 -31.01
C ILE A 7 16.70 -71.63 -31.76
N VAL A 8 15.54 -71.26 -32.30
CA VAL A 8 15.31 -69.92 -32.89
C VAL A 8 14.89 -68.95 -31.78
N ILE A 9 15.74 -68.01 -31.45
CA ILE A 9 15.42 -66.94 -30.55
C ILE A 9 14.76 -65.81 -31.37
N ALA A 10 13.45 -65.60 -31.19
CA ALA A 10 12.74 -64.48 -31.73
C ALA A 10 13.04 -63.23 -30.87
N VAL A 11 13.76 -62.26 -31.42
CA VAL A 11 13.97 -60.93 -30.77
C VAL A 11 12.72 -60.08 -31.01
N LEU A 12 11.90 -59.91 -30.01
CA LEU A 12 10.80 -58.93 -30.01
C LEU A 12 11.39 -57.53 -29.83
N ASN A 13 11.49 -56.74 -30.91
CA ASN A 13 11.74 -55.32 -30.81
C ASN A 13 10.50 -54.61 -30.28
N GLY A 14 10.45 -54.36 -28.96
CA GLY A 14 9.48 -53.47 -28.36
C GLY A 14 9.81 -52.05 -28.72
N MET A 15 9.04 -51.44 -29.64
CA MET A 15 9.03 -49.98 -29.85
C MET A 15 8.41 -49.35 -28.60
N LEU A 16 9.24 -48.86 -27.69
CA LEU A 16 8.84 -47.89 -26.65
C LEU A 16 8.59 -46.57 -27.39
N GLY A 17 7.34 -46.34 -27.75
CA GLY A 17 6.84 -45.03 -28.14
C GLY A 17 6.89 -44.11 -26.93
N GLY A 18 7.98 -43.36 -26.76
CA GLY A 18 8.06 -42.28 -25.84
C GLY A 18 7.01 -41.24 -26.20
N ALA A 19 5.94 -41.16 -25.44
CA ALA A 19 5.01 -40.04 -25.52
C ALA A 19 5.82 -38.78 -25.21
N CYS A 20 6.15 -38.01 -26.25
CA CYS A 20 6.67 -36.66 -26.11
C CYS A 20 5.53 -35.86 -25.46
N ALA A 21 5.59 -35.65 -24.16
CA ALA A 21 4.68 -34.74 -23.47
C ALA A 21 4.86 -33.39 -24.18
N ALA A 22 3.81 -32.93 -24.82
CA ALA A 22 3.79 -31.61 -25.46
C ALA A 22 4.10 -30.59 -24.35
N GLN A 23 5.27 -29.97 -24.40
CA GLN A 23 5.63 -28.91 -23.49
C GLN A 23 4.63 -27.78 -23.72
N THR A 24 3.84 -27.46 -22.71
CA THR A 24 2.97 -26.28 -22.74
C THR A 24 3.87 -25.07 -23.09
N PRO A 25 3.52 -24.28 -24.12
CA PRO A 25 4.33 -23.14 -24.49
C PRO A 25 4.47 -22.21 -23.28
N ALA A 26 5.66 -21.62 -23.12
CA ALA A 26 5.91 -20.67 -22.04
C ALA A 26 4.89 -19.51 -22.11
N PRO A 27 4.35 -19.05 -20.99
CA PRO A 27 3.36 -17.99 -20.98
C PRO A 27 3.93 -16.69 -21.57
N ASP A 28 3.11 -15.98 -22.36
CA ASP A 28 3.45 -14.65 -22.85
C ASP A 28 3.22 -13.62 -21.73
N LEU A 29 4.27 -13.39 -20.91
CA LEU A 29 4.22 -12.47 -19.77
C LEU A 29 4.00 -11.02 -20.21
N ASP A 30 4.45 -10.64 -21.41
CA ASP A 30 4.23 -9.29 -21.96
C ASP A 30 2.74 -9.06 -22.27
N ALA A 31 2.09 -10.02 -22.90
CA ALA A 31 0.65 -9.94 -23.17
C ALA A 31 -0.18 -9.92 -21.86
N ILE A 32 0.21 -10.73 -20.87
CA ILE A 32 -0.47 -10.77 -19.56
C ILE A 32 -0.31 -9.43 -18.84
N ALA A 33 0.90 -8.88 -18.79
CA ALA A 33 1.14 -7.58 -18.17
C ALA A 33 0.29 -6.49 -18.82
N LYS A 34 0.30 -6.39 -20.15
CA LYS A 34 -0.52 -5.43 -20.91
C LYS A 34 -2.02 -5.57 -20.62
N LYS A 35 -2.52 -6.80 -20.57
CA LYS A 35 -3.92 -7.08 -20.27
C LYS A 35 -4.32 -6.53 -18.89
N VAL A 36 -3.55 -6.85 -17.85
CA VAL A 36 -3.87 -6.43 -16.48
C VAL A 36 -3.68 -4.91 -16.32
N ILE A 37 -2.64 -4.33 -16.89
CA ILE A 37 -2.40 -2.87 -16.90
C ILE A 37 -3.60 -2.14 -17.51
N ALA A 38 -4.14 -2.64 -18.62
CA ALA A 38 -5.33 -2.06 -19.24
C ALA A 38 -6.59 -2.25 -18.38
N GLN A 39 -6.78 -3.42 -17.78
CA GLN A 39 -7.92 -3.71 -16.89
C GLN A 39 -7.92 -2.86 -15.62
N GLU A 40 -6.74 -2.63 -15.05
CA GLU A 40 -6.55 -1.81 -13.84
C GLU A 40 -6.44 -0.31 -14.14
N HIS A 41 -6.52 0.09 -15.43
CA HIS A 41 -6.41 1.48 -15.88
C HIS A 41 -5.14 2.18 -15.35
N VAL A 42 -3.99 1.56 -15.54
CA VAL A 42 -2.70 2.09 -15.08
C VAL A 42 -2.11 3.04 -16.11
N VAL A 43 -1.66 4.23 -15.70
CA VAL A 43 -1.01 5.22 -16.56
C VAL A 43 0.36 4.71 -17.01
N GLY A 44 1.19 4.29 -16.06
CA GLY A 44 2.53 3.77 -16.33
C GLY A 44 2.94 2.70 -15.32
N ALA A 45 3.65 1.68 -15.80
CA ALA A 45 4.14 0.57 -14.98
C ALA A 45 5.53 0.13 -15.44
N SER A 46 6.42 -0.18 -14.50
CA SER A 46 7.63 -0.97 -14.72
C SER A 46 7.47 -2.33 -14.07
N VAL A 47 7.84 -3.38 -14.80
CA VAL A 47 7.65 -4.77 -14.40
C VAL A 47 8.95 -5.55 -14.52
N LEU A 48 9.32 -6.29 -13.49
CA LEU A 48 10.42 -7.23 -13.51
C LEU A 48 9.97 -8.59 -12.97
N VAL A 49 10.25 -9.66 -13.75
CA VAL A 49 10.02 -11.06 -13.36
C VAL A 49 11.32 -11.81 -13.51
N VAL A 50 11.80 -12.41 -12.42
CA VAL A 50 13.06 -13.18 -12.40
C VAL A 50 12.78 -14.56 -11.83
N ARG A 51 13.30 -15.61 -12.47
CA ARG A 51 13.28 -16.97 -11.95
C ARG A 51 14.69 -17.54 -11.87
N GLY A 52 15.19 -17.80 -10.68
CA GLY A 52 16.61 -18.08 -10.44
C GLY A 52 17.47 -16.90 -10.92
N ASP A 53 18.40 -17.18 -11.84
CA ASP A 53 19.23 -16.13 -12.47
C ASP A 53 18.69 -15.65 -13.82
N ARG A 54 17.53 -16.13 -14.24
CA ARG A 54 16.94 -15.80 -15.54
C ARG A 54 15.91 -14.70 -15.42
N VAL A 55 16.12 -13.58 -16.10
CA VAL A 55 15.12 -12.55 -16.31
C VAL A 55 14.10 -13.05 -17.34
N LEU A 56 12.84 -13.17 -16.95
CA LEU A 56 11.73 -13.59 -17.81
C LEU A 56 11.02 -12.39 -18.44
N LEU A 57 10.95 -11.27 -17.73
CA LEU A 57 10.39 -10.01 -18.20
C LEU A 57 11.07 -8.84 -17.47
N HIS A 58 11.50 -7.81 -18.21
CA HIS A 58 11.96 -6.52 -17.65
C HIS A 58 11.56 -5.43 -18.63
N LYS A 59 10.49 -4.68 -18.30
CA LYS A 59 9.89 -3.76 -19.28
C LYS A 59 9.05 -2.67 -18.63
N GLY A 60 9.05 -1.48 -19.27
CA GLY A 60 8.12 -0.38 -18.98
C GLY A 60 6.90 -0.41 -19.90
N TYR A 61 5.75 0.09 -19.41
CA TYR A 61 4.47 0.17 -20.08
C TYR A 61 3.81 1.52 -19.82
N GLY A 62 3.11 2.08 -20.79
CA GLY A 62 2.40 3.34 -20.67
C GLY A 62 3.34 4.53 -20.50
N TYR A 63 2.94 5.49 -19.66
CA TYR A 63 3.59 6.81 -19.55
C TYR A 63 4.13 7.07 -18.15
N ALA A 64 5.37 7.51 -18.07
CA ALA A 64 5.97 8.06 -16.84
C ALA A 64 5.44 9.48 -16.55
N ASP A 65 5.17 10.21 -17.62
CA ASP A 65 4.49 11.51 -17.59
C ASP A 65 3.43 11.52 -18.69
N LEU A 66 2.17 11.58 -18.27
CA LEU A 66 1.03 11.57 -19.18
C LEU A 66 0.89 12.89 -19.94
N GLY A 67 1.22 14.02 -19.29
CA GLY A 67 1.10 15.34 -19.88
C GLY A 67 2.13 15.59 -20.99
N LEU A 68 3.33 15.02 -20.85
CA LEU A 68 4.41 15.07 -21.83
C LEU A 68 4.44 13.87 -22.77
N GLU A 69 3.54 12.90 -22.58
CA GLU A 69 3.53 11.60 -23.28
C GLU A 69 4.91 10.88 -23.20
N ALA A 70 5.64 11.13 -22.08
CA ALA A 70 6.93 10.51 -21.88
C ALA A 70 6.75 9.03 -21.52
N PRO A 71 7.31 8.09 -22.31
CA PRO A 71 7.06 6.66 -22.08
C PRO A 71 7.71 6.18 -20.79
N THR A 72 7.04 5.25 -20.09
CA THR A 72 7.64 4.47 -19.02
C THR A 72 8.69 3.51 -19.57
N LYS A 73 9.84 3.47 -18.90
CA LYS A 73 10.94 2.55 -19.19
C LYS A 73 11.10 1.55 -18.03
N ASP A 74 11.90 0.51 -18.25
CA ASP A 74 12.32 -0.43 -17.20
C ASP A 74 13.13 0.25 -16.07
N GLU A 75 13.87 1.33 -16.42
CA GLU A 75 14.66 2.13 -15.47
C GLU A 75 13.89 3.34 -14.91
N THR A 76 12.58 3.49 -15.20
CA THR A 76 11.78 4.57 -14.63
C THR A 76 11.79 4.48 -13.11
N VAL A 77 11.98 5.62 -12.45
CA VAL A 77 12.04 5.74 -11.01
C VAL A 77 10.67 6.09 -10.47
N TYR A 78 10.31 5.50 -9.33
CA TYR A 78 9.03 5.73 -8.64
C TYR A 78 9.27 5.97 -7.17
N HIS A 79 8.40 6.74 -6.53
CA HIS A 79 8.29 6.66 -5.07
C HIS A 79 7.82 5.26 -4.67
N ILE A 80 8.44 4.70 -3.63
CA ILE A 80 8.18 3.33 -3.20
C ILE A 80 7.21 3.32 -2.04
N VAL A 81 6.07 2.70 -2.28
CA VAL A 81 5.04 2.49 -1.26
C VAL A 81 4.89 1.00 -1.00
N GLY A 82 5.06 0.60 0.25
CA GLY A 82 5.00 -0.80 0.67
C GLY A 82 6.32 -1.56 0.53
N PRO A 83 6.90 -1.77 -0.65
CA PRO A 83 8.13 -2.56 -0.84
C PRO A 83 9.36 -2.09 -0.06
N MET A 84 9.35 -0.89 0.53
CA MET A 84 10.47 -0.41 1.36
C MET A 84 10.43 -0.95 2.80
N LEU A 85 9.26 -1.29 3.34
CA LEU A 85 9.11 -1.76 4.72
C LEU A 85 10.04 -2.94 5.09
N PRO A 86 10.20 -3.97 4.25
CA PRO A 86 11.14 -5.05 4.53
C PRO A 86 12.57 -4.55 4.81
N PHE A 87 13.02 -3.51 4.11
CA PHE A 87 14.38 -2.98 4.26
C PHE A 87 14.52 -2.12 5.52
N THR A 88 13.47 -1.43 5.95
CA THR A 88 13.41 -0.81 7.28
C THR A 88 13.51 -1.90 8.36
N GLY A 89 12.76 -2.99 8.21
CA GLY A 89 12.88 -4.15 9.09
C GLY A 89 14.29 -4.73 9.14
N ILE A 90 14.99 -4.83 7.99
CA ILE A 90 16.38 -5.29 7.91
C ILE A 90 17.31 -4.35 8.66
N ALA A 91 17.14 -3.03 8.56
CA ALA A 91 17.95 -2.06 9.31
C ALA A 91 17.85 -2.31 10.82
N VAL A 92 16.64 -2.56 11.33
CA VAL A 92 16.42 -2.92 12.74
C VAL A 92 17.08 -4.26 13.08
N MET A 93 16.89 -5.27 12.22
CA MET A 93 17.45 -6.61 12.46
C MET A 93 18.98 -6.66 12.38
N GLN A 94 19.62 -5.78 11.61
CA GLN A 94 21.08 -5.61 11.65
C GLN A 94 21.57 -5.12 13.01
N LEU A 95 20.82 -4.22 13.67
CA LEU A 95 21.14 -3.77 15.03
C LEU A 95 20.94 -4.91 16.06
N VAL A 96 19.93 -5.75 15.86
CA VAL A 96 19.73 -6.97 16.65
C VAL A 96 20.90 -7.93 16.47
N GLU A 97 21.35 -8.20 15.24
CA GLU A 97 22.50 -9.05 14.95
C GLU A 97 23.81 -8.57 15.58
N ARG A 98 23.96 -7.24 15.69
CA ARG A 98 25.12 -6.58 16.31
C ARG A 98 25.01 -6.53 17.83
N GLY A 99 23.93 -7.07 18.43
CA GLY A 99 23.69 -7.05 19.88
C GLY A 99 23.44 -5.65 20.47
N LYS A 100 23.11 -4.67 19.61
CA LYS A 100 22.81 -3.29 20.03
C LYS A 100 21.34 -3.09 20.41
N LEU A 101 20.47 -4.00 20.02
CA LEU A 101 19.04 -3.97 20.19
C LEU A 101 18.53 -5.39 20.46
N SER A 102 17.56 -5.54 21.38
CA SER A 102 16.78 -6.77 21.54
C SER A 102 15.37 -6.59 20.98
N LEU A 103 14.86 -7.63 20.35
CA LEU A 103 13.45 -7.63 19.90
C LEU A 103 12.46 -7.47 21.05
N ASP A 104 12.82 -7.88 22.25
CA ASP A 104 11.99 -7.80 23.46
C ASP A 104 12.25 -6.53 24.30
N ASP A 105 13.14 -5.65 23.84
CA ASP A 105 13.34 -4.35 24.45
C ASP A 105 12.08 -3.50 24.34
N ASP A 106 11.75 -2.80 25.41
CA ASP A 106 10.68 -1.80 25.44
C ASP A 106 11.11 -0.56 24.65
N ILE A 107 10.23 -0.03 23.81
CA ILE A 107 10.50 1.15 22.98
C ILE A 107 10.90 2.37 23.84
N SER A 108 10.36 2.51 25.05
CA SER A 108 10.68 3.60 25.96
C SER A 108 12.16 3.68 26.37
N LYS A 109 12.90 2.58 26.22
CA LYS A 109 14.35 2.54 26.40
C LYS A 109 15.09 3.41 25.38
N TYR A 110 14.53 3.55 24.18
CA TYR A 110 15.14 4.24 23.06
C TYR A 110 14.44 5.55 22.72
N VAL A 111 13.14 5.64 23.01
CA VAL A 111 12.29 6.81 22.75
C VAL A 111 11.52 7.16 24.04
N PRO A 112 12.23 7.61 25.11
CA PRO A 112 11.64 7.83 26.41
C PRO A 112 10.60 8.96 26.43
N GLU A 113 10.65 9.88 25.47
CA GLU A 113 9.68 10.96 25.32
C GLU A 113 8.36 10.53 24.67
N PHE A 114 8.30 9.33 24.04
CA PHE A 114 7.03 8.82 23.50
C PHE A 114 6.10 8.43 24.66
N PRO A 115 4.87 9.00 24.71
CA PRO A 115 3.97 8.80 25.85
C PRO A 115 3.34 7.41 25.80
N MET A 116 3.89 6.49 26.58
CA MET A 116 3.46 5.08 26.62
C MET A 116 2.09 4.87 27.25
N GLN A 117 1.50 5.86 27.96
CA GLN A 117 0.17 5.81 28.57
C GLN A 117 -0.07 4.55 29.45
N GLY A 118 0.98 4.04 30.09
CA GLY A 118 0.93 2.81 30.91
C GLY A 118 1.09 1.51 30.15
N HIS A 119 1.18 1.54 28.81
CA HIS A 119 1.45 0.35 28.00
C HIS A 119 2.94 0.05 27.91
N ARG A 120 3.25 -1.18 27.54
CA ARG A 120 4.59 -1.63 27.21
C ARG A 120 4.59 -2.18 25.79
N VAL A 121 5.46 -1.64 24.92
CA VAL A 121 5.59 -2.07 23.53
C VAL A 121 7.03 -2.49 23.24
N SER A 122 7.18 -3.69 22.72
CA SER A 122 8.46 -4.22 22.30
C SER A 122 8.79 -3.86 20.84
N ILE A 123 10.06 -3.86 20.49
CA ILE A 123 10.53 -3.72 19.10
C ILE A 123 9.86 -4.76 18.17
N ARG A 124 9.69 -5.99 18.66
CA ARG A 124 8.98 -7.08 17.98
C ARG A 124 7.56 -6.67 17.57
N GLN A 125 6.83 -6.05 18.49
CA GLN A 125 5.44 -5.63 18.27
C GLN A 125 5.33 -4.46 17.28
N LEU A 126 6.33 -3.62 17.17
CA LEU A 126 6.41 -2.59 16.12
C LEU A 126 6.66 -3.24 14.75
N LEU A 127 7.63 -4.16 14.66
CA LEU A 127 8.00 -4.85 13.42
C LEU A 127 6.86 -5.68 12.80
N ASN A 128 5.98 -6.23 13.62
CA ASN A 128 4.89 -7.10 13.15
C ASN A 128 3.50 -6.46 13.24
N HIS A 129 3.41 -5.13 13.40
CA HIS A 129 2.16 -4.40 13.47
C HIS A 129 1.19 -4.89 14.57
N THR A 130 1.71 -5.25 15.75
CA THR A 130 0.90 -5.64 16.91
C THR A 130 1.08 -4.71 18.09
N SER A 131 1.63 -3.52 17.88
CA SER A 131 1.88 -2.53 18.93
C SER A 131 0.62 -1.92 19.50
N GLY A 132 -0.45 -1.83 18.72
CA GLY A 132 -1.66 -1.12 19.09
C GLY A 132 -1.56 0.41 18.95
N ILE A 133 -0.41 0.93 18.51
CA ILE A 133 -0.24 2.37 18.24
C ILE A 133 -1.03 2.74 16.99
N VAL A 134 -1.84 3.80 17.09
CA VAL A 134 -2.65 4.29 15.96
C VAL A 134 -1.77 4.70 14.77
N ASP A 135 -2.20 4.36 13.56
CA ASP A 135 -1.55 4.85 12.35
C ASP A 135 -1.90 6.33 12.13
N TYR A 136 -0.87 7.19 12.01
CA TYR A 136 -1.10 8.62 11.83
C TYR A 136 -1.84 8.96 10.53
N HIS A 137 -1.81 8.12 9.51
CA HIS A 137 -2.63 8.31 8.30
C HIS A 137 -4.13 8.24 8.58
N TYR A 138 -4.56 7.54 9.62
CA TYR A 138 -5.97 7.48 10.02
C TYR A 138 -6.39 8.66 10.91
N LEU A 139 -5.43 9.45 11.38
CA LEU A 139 -5.72 10.60 12.21
C LEU A 139 -6.32 11.80 11.44
N GLY A 140 -6.63 11.64 10.15
CA GLY A 140 -7.02 12.70 9.24
C GLY A 140 -5.81 13.57 8.91
N ASP A 141 -6.00 14.54 8.07
CA ASP A 141 -4.94 15.46 7.71
C ASP A 141 -4.89 16.59 8.77
N PRO A 142 -4.05 16.50 9.83
CA PRO A 142 -3.84 17.65 10.71
C PRO A 142 -3.10 18.75 9.96
N ILE A 143 -2.78 18.45 8.72
CA ILE A 143 -1.88 19.17 7.90
C ILE A 143 -2.50 19.25 6.53
N GLU A 144 -3.39 20.18 6.39
CA GLU A 144 -3.53 20.84 5.12
C GLU A 144 -2.12 21.29 4.76
N ALA A 145 -1.53 20.57 3.82
CA ALA A 145 -0.12 20.64 3.53
C ALA A 145 0.25 22.02 2.95
N THR A 146 0.37 22.98 3.83
CA THR A 146 0.98 24.27 3.53
C THR A 146 2.50 24.18 3.48
N SER A 147 3.08 23.05 3.92
CA SER A 147 4.52 22.83 3.97
C SER A 147 4.93 21.64 3.11
N ARG A 148 5.56 21.90 1.98
CA ARG A 148 6.29 20.91 1.18
C ARG A 148 7.61 20.46 1.83
N GLN A 149 7.94 20.98 3.00
CA GLN A 149 9.19 20.65 3.66
C GLN A 149 9.11 19.25 4.31
N PRO A 150 10.09 18.39 4.06
CA PRO A 150 10.21 17.12 4.76
C PRO A 150 10.20 17.34 6.27
N LYS A 151 9.41 16.53 6.99
CA LYS A 151 9.39 16.55 8.43
C LYS A 151 10.42 15.59 9.00
N ALA A 152 11.08 15.98 10.08
CA ALA A 152 11.93 15.09 10.84
C ALA A 152 11.09 13.97 11.49
N LEU A 153 11.71 12.84 11.80
CA LEU A 153 11.03 11.69 12.41
C LEU A 153 10.30 12.05 13.70
N ASP A 154 10.90 12.93 14.54
CA ASP A 154 10.28 13.42 15.78
C ASP A 154 9.07 14.32 15.51
N GLU A 155 9.09 15.11 14.44
CA GLU A 155 7.92 15.90 14.04
C GLU A 155 6.77 15.00 13.56
N VAL A 156 7.07 13.92 12.85
CA VAL A 156 6.08 12.91 12.47
C VAL A 156 5.55 12.19 13.71
N MET A 157 6.42 11.82 14.66
CA MET A 157 6.04 11.22 15.92
C MET A 157 5.04 12.10 16.70
N ALA A 158 5.23 13.41 16.69
CA ALA A 158 4.35 14.35 17.37
C ALA A 158 2.88 14.30 16.88
N LEU A 159 2.62 13.81 15.67
CA LEU A 159 1.27 13.67 15.12
C LEU A 159 0.42 12.65 15.87
N TYR A 160 1.04 11.55 16.30
CA TYR A 160 0.36 10.42 16.93
C TYR A 160 0.75 10.22 18.40
N ALA A 161 1.78 10.90 18.89
CA ALA A 161 2.15 10.89 20.30
C ALA A 161 1.00 11.35 21.18
N GLY A 162 0.66 10.57 22.20
CA GLY A 162 -0.43 10.88 23.13
C GLY A 162 -1.85 10.63 22.60
N LYS A 163 -2.00 10.10 21.38
CA LYS A 163 -3.28 9.63 20.86
C LYS A 163 -3.66 8.28 21.48
N ASP A 164 -4.95 7.96 21.46
CA ASP A 164 -5.44 6.70 22.00
C ASP A 164 -4.94 5.50 21.18
N TRP A 165 -4.74 4.41 21.87
CA TRP A 165 -4.29 3.15 21.29
C TRP A 165 -5.47 2.41 20.66
N VAL A 166 -5.27 1.86 19.46
CA VAL A 166 -6.33 1.12 18.74
C VAL A 166 -6.58 -0.26 19.34
N ASN A 167 -5.55 -0.85 19.97
CA ASN A 167 -5.60 -2.16 20.61
C ASN A 167 -4.58 -2.23 21.74
N GLU A 168 -4.79 -3.16 22.68
CA GLU A 168 -3.76 -3.55 23.64
C GLU A 168 -2.55 -4.18 22.90
N PRO A 169 -1.31 -3.82 23.27
CA PRO A 169 -0.11 -4.36 22.64
C PRO A 169 -0.07 -5.89 22.64
N GLY A 170 0.21 -6.46 21.48
CA GLY A 170 0.30 -7.90 21.25
C GLY A 170 -1.03 -8.65 21.09
N LYS A 171 -2.18 -7.98 21.20
CA LYS A 171 -3.50 -8.65 21.14
C LYS A 171 -4.04 -8.83 19.73
N LYS A 172 -3.79 -7.87 18.86
CA LYS A 172 -4.28 -7.89 17.48
C LYS A 172 -3.20 -7.41 16.53
N TRP A 173 -3.26 -7.92 15.31
CA TRP A 173 -2.58 -7.32 14.19
C TRP A 173 -3.40 -6.10 13.72
N ASP A 174 -2.73 -4.97 13.61
CA ASP A 174 -3.32 -3.73 13.11
C ASP A 174 -2.22 -2.89 12.44
N TRP A 175 -2.41 -2.62 11.17
CA TRP A 175 -1.44 -1.86 10.40
C TRP A 175 -1.13 -0.53 11.05
N SER A 176 0.14 -0.21 11.23
CA SER A 176 0.56 1.08 11.78
C SER A 176 1.92 1.49 11.24
N ILE A 177 1.92 2.49 10.37
CA ILE A 177 3.16 3.08 9.89
C ILE A 177 3.81 3.95 10.97
N SER A 178 3.04 4.43 11.96
CA SER A 178 3.57 5.09 13.17
C SER A 178 4.56 4.20 13.91
N GLY A 179 4.31 2.88 13.95
CA GLY A 179 5.28 1.92 14.51
C GLY A 179 6.59 1.89 13.74
N PHE A 180 6.57 2.03 12.43
CA PHE A 180 7.77 2.08 11.58
C PHE A 180 8.50 3.42 11.69
N ASN A 181 7.79 4.52 11.89
CA ASN A 181 8.42 5.79 12.25
C ASN A 181 9.22 5.68 13.57
N LEU A 182 8.63 5.05 14.60
CA LEU A 182 9.37 4.78 15.85
C LEU A 182 10.59 3.87 15.62
N LEU A 183 10.48 2.84 14.77
CA LEU A 183 11.62 1.99 14.43
C LEU A 183 12.74 2.76 13.72
N ALA A 184 12.39 3.69 12.83
CA ALA A 184 13.37 4.56 12.18
C ALA A 184 14.10 5.47 13.21
N ILE A 185 13.34 6.05 14.17
CA ILE A 185 13.93 6.82 15.29
C ILE A 185 14.90 5.94 16.12
N VAL A 186 14.50 4.70 16.41
CA VAL A 186 15.38 3.74 17.14
C VAL A 186 16.68 3.49 16.37
N VAL A 187 16.58 3.31 15.03
CA VAL A 187 17.79 3.13 14.20
C VAL A 187 18.70 4.35 14.29
N GLU A 188 18.16 5.57 14.20
CA GLU A 188 18.97 6.81 14.35
C GLU A 188 19.67 6.88 15.70
N ARG A 189 18.94 6.65 16.77
CA ARG A 189 19.47 6.80 18.14
C ARG A 189 20.54 5.78 18.50
N ILE A 190 20.39 4.55 18.02
CA ILE A 190 21.36 3.48 18.29
C ILE A 190 22.58 3.61 17.38
N SER A 191 22.39 4.00 16.12
CA SER A 191 23.49 4.11 15.15
C SER A 191 24.28 5.41 15.28
N GLY A 192 23.62 6.49 15.72
CA GLY A 192 24.17 7.85 15.69
C GLY A 192 24.18 8.47 14.28
N GLN A 193 23.53 7.84 13.32
CA GLN A 193 23.37 8.30 11.94
C GLN A 193 21.90 8.68 11.70
N SER A 194 21.62 9.60 10.77
CA SER A 194 20.24 9.75 10.28
C SER A 194 19.74 8.45 9.64
N PHE A 195 18.44 8.19 9.67
CA PHE A 195 17.87 6.99 9.05
C PHE A 195 18.23 6.89 7.57
N ARG A 196 18.23 8.02 6.87
CA ARG A 196 18.68 8.13 5.48
C ARG A 196 20.11 7.65 5.28
N GLU A 197 21.06 8.14 6.11
CA GLU A 197 22.47 7.73 6.04
C GLU A 197 22.63 6.25 6.36
N TYR A 198 21.94 5.77 7.41
CA TYR A 198 21.96 4.36 7.76
C TYR A 198 21.50 3.47 6.61
N MET A 199 20.37 3.80 5.99
CA MET A 199 19.85 3.05 4.83
C MET A 199 20.82 3.08 3.66
N GLN A 200 21.40 4.24 3.36
CA GLN A 200 22.38 4.37 2.27
C GLN A 200 23.62 3.51 2.50
N GLU A 201 24.20 3.54 3.70
CA GLU A 201 25.47 2.88 3.98
C GLU A 201 25.32 1.39 4.28
N ASN A 202 24.24 0.99 4.98
CA ASN A 202 24.09 -0.37 5.48
C ASN A 202 23.15 -1.24 4.65
N ILE A 203 22.32 -0.64 3.76
CA ILE A 203 21.34 -1.37 2.93
C ILE A 203 21.64 -1.15 1.44
N PHE A 204 21.64 0.09 0.97
CA PHE A 204 21.70 0.39 -0.46
C PHE A 204 23.07 0.15 -1.08
N ALA A 205 24.12 0.66 -0.44
CA ALA A 205 25.48 0.47 -0.94
C ALA A 205 25.91 -1.02 -0.95
N PRO A 206 25.67 -1.83 0.11
CA PRO A 206 25.97 -3.26 0.08
C PRO A 206 25.17 -4.05 -0.95
N ALA A 207 23.94 -3.62 -1.26
CA ALA A 207 23.11 -4.24 -2.31
C ALA A 207 23.56 -3.85 -3.73
N GLY A 208 24.35 -2.78 -3.87
CA GLY A 208 24.89 -2.31 -5.15
C GLY A 208 23.84 -1.58 -6.02
N VAL A 209 22.78 -1.04 -5.41
CA VAL A 209 21.76 -0.27 -6.13
C VAL A 209 22.27 1.10 -6.53
N LYS A 210 21.75 1.64 -7.63
CA LYS A 210 22.25 2.89 -8.23
C LYS A 210 21.18 3.97 -8.34
N SER A 211 19.92 3.59 -8.44
CA SER A 211 18.77 4.47 -8.64
C SER A 211 17.86 4.50 -7.42
N THR A 212 18.23 3.79 -6.35
CA THR A 212 17.53 3.86 -5.06
C THR A 212 18.17 4.94 -4.20
N SER A 213 17.36 5.90 -3.80
CA SER A 213 17.80 7.01 -2.95
C SER A 213 16.64 7.55 -2.13
N TYR A 214 16.96 8.31 -1.12
CA TYR A 214 15.99 9.18 -0.48
C TYR A 214 15.57 10.26 -1.47
N CYS A 215 14.27 10.43 -1.67
CA CYS A 215 13.73 11.46 -2.54
C CYS A 215 12.72 12.32 -1.78
N ASP A 216 13.03 13.59 -1.70
CA ASP A 216 12.17 14.64 -1.18
C ASP A 216 11.70 15.54 -2.34
N ASP A 217 10.77 16.44 -2.06
CA ASP A 217 10.17 17.33 -3.06
C ASP A 217 11.17 18.36 -3.62
N PHE A 218 12.37 18.44 -3.05
CA PHE A 218 13.44 19.36 -3.48
C PHE A 218 14.56 18.63 -4.22
N SER A 219 14.63 17.32 -4.12
CA SER A 219 15.65 16.53 -4.79
C SER A 219 15.29 16.32 -6.26
N LEU A 220 16.19 16.72 -7.15
CA LEU A 220 16.06 16.38 -8.56
C LEU A 220 16.41 14.89 -8.77
N VAL A 221 15.38 14.06 -8.88
CA VAL A 221 15.54 12.62 -9.15
C VAL A 221 15.37 12.38 -10.65
N LYS A 222 16.47 11.99 -11.30
CA LYS A 222 16.45 11.72 -12.74
C LYS A 222 15.57 10.50 -13.04
N GLY A 223 14.62 10.68 -13.97
CA GLY A 223 13.74 9.59 -14.42
C GLY A 223 12.57 9.30 -13.48
N LEU A 224 12.31 10.16 -12.49
CA LEU A 224 11.13 10.07 -11.63
C LEU A 224 9.85 10.24 -12.45
N SER A 225 8.91 9.33 -12.27
CA SER A 225 7.57 9.43 -12.86
C SER A 225 6.68 10.39 -12.07
N HIS A 226 5.70 11.01 -12.73
CA HIS A 226 4.63 11.72 -12.05
C HIS A 226 3.56 10.75 -11.53
N ALA A 227 2.90 11.12 -10.43
CA ALA A 227 1.88 10.34 -9.75
C ALA A 227 0.47 10.69 -10.24
N TYR A 228 -0.39 9.69 -10.39
CA TYR A 228 -1.75 9.86 -10.89
C TYR A 228 -2.78 9.17 -10.03
N ARG A 229 -3.95 9.79 -9.95
CA ARG A 229 -5.19 9.19 -9.44
C ARG A 229 -6.20 9.07 -10.56
N ARG A 230 -6.95 8.00 -10.55
CA ARG A 230 -8.06 7.85 -11.47
C ARG A 230 -9.21 8.78 -11.05
N PHE A 231 -9.84 9.39 -12.06
CA PHE A 231 -10.90 10.36 -11.90
C PHE A 231 -12.01 10.08 -12.93
N GLY A 232 -12.97 9.24 -12.59
CA GLY A 232 -13.91 8.69 -13.57
C GLY A 232 -13.17 7.94 -14.67
N ASP A 233 -13.36 8.37 -15.91
CA ASP A 233 -12.65 7.83 -17.08
C ASP A 233 -11.35 8.58 -17.42
N SER A 234 -10.95 9.56 -16.59
CA SER A 234 -9.76 10.37 -16.77
C SER A 234 -8.75 10.12 -15.64
N PHE A 235 -7.59 10.75 -15.76
CA PHE A 235 -6.58 10.80 -14.71
C PHE A 235 -6.32 12.25 -14.28
N VAL A 236 -6.03 12.45 -13.01
CA VAL A 236 -5.54 13.70 -12.45
C VAL A 236 -4.19 13.45 -11.81
N MET A 237 -3.36 14.47 -11.74
CA MET A 237 -2.13 14.39 -10.95
C MET A 237 -2.49 14.16 -9.47
N ALA A 238 -1.82 13.23 -8.83
CA ALA A 238 -1.97 13.07 -7.39
C ALA A 238 -1.27 14.24 -6.67
N ASN A 239 -1.77 14.57 -5.48
CA ASN A 239 -1.13 15.59 -4.66
C ASN A 239 0.12 14.98 -3.98
N GLU A 240 1.30 15.25 -4.54
CA GLU A 240 2.57 14.77 -4.01
C GLU A 240 2.96 15.48 -2.70
N ASN A 241 2.31 16.60 -2.34
CA ASN A 241 2.60 17.34 -1.10
C ASN A 241 2.32 16.51 0.16
N ASP A 242 1.41 15.53 0.08
CA ASP A 242 1.08 14.64 1.18
C ASP A 242 2.26 13.72 1.59
N MET A 243 3.31 13.64 0.76
CA MET A 243 4.49 12.83 1.06
C MET A 243 5.43 13.46 2.10
N ALA A 244 5.24 14.73 2.47
CA ALA A 244 6.06 15.44 3.45
C ALA A 244 6.15 14.75 4.82
N TYR A 245 5.14 13.97 5.18
CA TYR A 245 5.01 13.27 6.46
C TYR A 245 5.46 11.81 6.44
N ASN A 246 5.81 11.26 5.28
CA ASN A 246 6.30 9.88 5.17
C ASN A 246 7.83 9.83 5.13
N TYR A 247 8.50 10.49 6.08
CA TYR A 247 9.95 10.59 6.11
C TYR A 247 10.65 9.23 6.05
N ASP A 248 10.14 8.24 6.74
CA ASP A 248 10.64 6.88 6.80
C ASP A 248 10.35 6.05 5.52
N LEU A 249 9.43 6.52 4.67
CA LEU A 249 9.05 5.87 3.41
C LEU A 249 9.43 6.69 2.16
N ARG A 250 10.13 7.81 2.32
CA ARG A 250 10.54 8.68 1.22
C ARG A 250 11.73 8.15 0.46
N PHE A 251 11.58 6.98 -0.11
CA PHE A 251 12.58 6.41 -1.00
C PHE A 251 12.01 6.26 -2.40
N CYS A 252 12.87 6.51 -3.38
CA CYS A 252 12.59 6.23 -4.78
C CYS A 252 13.48 5.08 -5.25
N SER A 253 12.96 4.29 -6.18
CA SER A 253 13.72 3.19 -6.78
C SER A 253 13.19 2.80 -8.16
N THR A 254 13.82 1.81 -8.76
CA THR A 254 13.39 1.09 -9.94
C THR A 254 13.06 -0.35 -9.60
N VAL A 255 12.33 -1.05 -10.46
CA VAL A 255 12.08 -2.50 -10.28
C VAL A 255 13.37 -3.32 -10.30
N GLY A 256 14.39 -2.85 -11.05
CA GLY A 256 15.70 -3.47 -11.09
C GLY A 256 16.43 -3.38 -9.75
N ASP A 257 16.46 -2.19 -9.16
CA ASP A 257 17.08 -1.97 -7.85
C ASP A 257 16.33 -2.68 -6.72
N LEU A 258 14.99 -2.73 -6.75
CA LEU A 258 14.21 -3.53 -5.78
C LEU A 258 14.59 -5.01 -5.82
N ASN A 259 14.80 -5.55 -7.00
CA ASN A 259 15.28 -6.93 -7.15
C ASN A 259 16.72 -7.10 -6.62
N LEU A 260 17.62 -6.14 -6.85
CA LEU A 260 18.99 -6.18 -6.28
C LEU A 260 18.96 -6.14 -4.75
N LEU A 261 18.12 -5.28 -4.18
CA LEU A 261 17.90 -5.21 -2.73
C LEU A 261 17.42 -6.55 -2.17
N TRP A 262 16.42 -7.18 -2.83
CA TRP A 262 15.91 -8.48 -2.39
C TRP A 262 16.95 -9.59 -2.55
N ARG A 263 17.65 -9.63 -3.68
CA ARG A 263 18.75 -10.57 -3.90
C ARG A 263 19.86 -10.41 -2.86
N ALA A 264 20.19 -9.19 -2.44
CA ALA A 264 21.19 -8.96 -1.42
C ALA A 264 20.84 -9.61 -0.06
N ILE A 265 19.54 -9.77 0.24
CA ILE A 265 19.09 -10.56 1.39
C ILE A 265 19.38 -12.05 1.17
N LEU A 266 18.94 -12.59 0.02
CA LEU A 266 19.10 -14.00 -0.32
C LEU A 266 20.59 -14.40 -0.43
N GLU A 267 21.42 -13.49 -0.92
CA GLU A 267 22.90 -13.62 -1.01
C GLU A 267 23.62 -13.35 0.32
N LYS A 268 22.91 -13.13 1.43
CA LYS A 268 23.45 -12.94 2.79
C LYS A 268 24.34 -11.69 2.94
N LYS A 269 24.15 -10.70 2.08
CA LYS A 269 24.90 -9.44 2.12
C LYS A 269 24.39 -8.47 3.19
N LEU A 270 23.08 -8.53 3.49
CA LEU A 270 22.41 -7.59 4.39
C LEU A 270 22.21 -8.14 5.79
N ILE A 271 21.74 -9.37 5.90
CA ILE A 271 21.49 -10.09 7.16
C ILE A 271 21.78 -11.58 7.01
N ARG A 272 21.94 -12.27 8.14
CA ARG A 272 22.16 -13.72 8.18
C ARG A 272 20.91 -14.51 7.83
N PRO A 273 21.03 -15.75 7.31
CA PRO A 273 19.90 -16.59 6.98
C PRO A 273 18.95 -16.84 8.15
N GLU A 274 19.49 -17.02 9.35
CA GLU A 274 18.73 -17.26 10.59
C GLU A 274 17.86 -16.05 10.92
N THR A 275 18.41 -14.84 10.74
CA THR A 275 17.70 -13.57 10.94
C THR A 275 16.60 -13.39 9.88
N PHE A 276 16.89 -13.69 8.62
CA PHE A 276 15.88 -13.63 7.57
C PHE A 276 14.77 -14.66 7.82
N LYS A 277 15.11 -15.88 8.27
CA LYS A 277 14.12 -16.89 8.67
C LYS A 277 13.24 -16.38 9.81
N GLN A 278 13.83 -15.69 10.81
CA GLN A 278 13.06 -15.08 11.90
C GLN A 278 12.10 -14.00 11.37
N MET A 279 12.57 -13.12 10.47
CA MET A 279 11.73 -12.09 9.85
C MET A 279 10.55 -12.69 9.07
N THR A 280 10.76 -13.82 8.42
CA THR A 280 9.77 -14.48 7.55
C THR A 280 8.98 -15.60 8.26
N THR A 281 8.97 -15.59 9.59
CA THR A 281 8.15 -16.47 10.43
C THR A 281 7.19 -15.62 11.25
N ALA A 282 5.89 -15.79 11.01
CA ALA A 282 4.87 -15.07 11.76
C ALA A 282 4.78 -15.59 13.19
N GLU A 283 4.50 -14.71 14.14
CA GLU A 283 4.35 -15.03 15.55
C GLU A 283 3.27 -14.19 16.22
N GLY A 284 2.73 -14.68 17.33
CA GLY A 284 1.73 -13.99 18.11
C GLY A 284 0.52 -13.56 17.26
N ALA A 285 0.04 -12.33 17.44
CA ALA A 285 -1.07 -11.79 16.67
C ALA A 285 -0.77 -11.60 15.18
N GLY A 286 0.50 -11.56 14.76
CA GLY A 286 0.88 -11.53 13.34
C GLY A 286 0.50 -12.80 12.57
N MET A 287 0.17 -13.91 13.25
CA MET A 287 -0.33 -15.13 12.63
C MET A 287 -1.75 -14.99 12.08
N GLN A 288 -2.46 -13.91 12.38
CA GLN A 288 -3.85 -13.66 11.96
C GLN A 288 -3.98 -12.25 11.38
N MET A 289 -3.30 -12.00 10.27
CA MET A 289 -3.37 -10.71 9.59
C MET A 289 -4.77 -10.41 9.02
N SER A 290 -5.48 -11.43 8.54
CA SER A 290 -6.82 -11.31 7.96
C SER A 290 -7.76 -12.38 8.49
N PRO A 291 -8.94 -12.01 9.02
CA PRO A 291 -9.97 -12.99 9.38
C PRO A 291 -10.53 -13.78 8.18
N GLN A 292 -10.45 -13.22 6.98
CA GLN A 292 -10.99 -13.80 5.74
C GLN A 292 -10.01 -14.78 5.08
N ASP A 293 -8.71 -14.64 5.33
CA ASP A 293 -7.67 -15.53 4.83
C ASP A 293 -6.75 -15.98 5.96
N PRO A 294 -6.97 -17.16 6.55
CA PRO A 294 -6.16 -17.65 7.67
C PRO A 294 -4.70 -17.95 7.30
N ARG A 295 -4.38 -17.98 6.00
CA ARG A 295 -3.00 -18.13 5.52
C ARG A 295 -2.28 -16.80 5.39
N ALA A 296 -3.01 -15.67 5.45
CA ALA A 296 -2.42 -14.34 5.44
C ALA A 296 -1.82 -14.04 6.82
N GLN A 297 -0.49 -13.98 6.88
CA GLN A 297 0.30 -13.78 8.09
C GLN A 297 1.25 -12.60 7.89
N TYR A 298 1.72 -12.04 9.00
CA TYR A 298 2.71 -10.97 8.99
C TYR A 298 3.92 -11.35 9.85
N GLY A 299 5.09 -11.32 9.25
CA GLY A 299 6.37 -11.48 9.94
C GLY A 299 6.92 -10.13 10.43
N PHE A 300 8.23 -9.98 10.45
CA PHE A 300 8.84 -8.68 10.74
C PHE A 300 8.99 -7.88 9.44
N ALA A 301 8.12 -6.88 9.27
CA ALA A 301 8.07 -6.00 8.10
C ALA A 301 7.73 -6.70 6.76
N VAL A 302 7.25 -7.93 6.79
CA VAL A 302 6.92 -8.70 5.57
C VAL A 302 5.56 -9.40 5.70
N THR A 303 4.79 -9.34 4.64
CA THR A 303 3.61 -10.19 4.46
C THR A 303 4.04 -11.59 4.08
N ILE A 304 3.45 -12.59 4.70
CA ILE A 304 3.63 -14.01 4.40
C ILE A 304 2.27 -14.54 3.97
N ASN A 305 2.17 -15.03 2.75
CA ASN A 305 0.93 -15.54 2.20
C ASN A 305 1.22 -16.63 1.16
N HIS A 306 0.19 -17.08 0.44
CA HIS A 306 0.28 -18.11 -0.58
C HIS A 306 -0.48 -17.67 -1.84
N GLU A 307 0.00 -18.12 -2.98
CA GLU A 307 -0.75 -18.18 -4.22
C GLU A 307 -1.03 -19.66 -4.48
N GLU A 308 -2.21 -20.12 -4.10
CA GLU A 308 -2.53 -21.55 -3.92
C GLU A 308 -1.53 -22.24 -2.95
N GLU A 309 -0.74 -23.20 -3.41
CA GLU A 309 0.26 -23.90 -2.57
C GLU A 309 1.64 -23.22 -2.57
N HIS A 310 1.82 -22.17 -3.39
CA HIS A 310 3.09 -21.48 -3.53
C HIS A 310 3.22 -20.40 -2.46
N ARG A 311 4.12 -20.61 -1.51
CA ARG A 311 4.43 -19.63 -0.47
C ARG A 311 5.06 -18.39 -1.08
N ARG A 312 4.58 -17.22 -0.70
CA ARG A 312 5.14 -15.93 -1.10
C ARG A 312 5.44 -15.05 0.10
N ILE A 313 6.51 -14.27 -0.01
CA ILE A 313 7.00 -13.34 1.01
C ILE A 313 7.26 -12.01 0.32
N GLY A 314 6.85 -10.92 0.93
CA GLY A 314 7.13 -9.61 0.35
C GLY A 314 6.19 -8.55 0.89
N GLN A 315 6.03 -7.49 0.13
CA GLN A 315 5.16 -6.39 0.50
C GLN A 315 4.61 -5.70 -0.72
N HIS A 316 3.43 -5.10 -0.56
CA HIS A 316 2.82 -4.20 -1.54
C HIS A 316 2.18 -3.03 -0.79
N GLY A 317 1.93 -1.97 -1.52
CA GLY A 317 1.24 -0.80 -0.99
C GLY A 317 0.82 0.15 -2.11
N SER A 318 -0.06 1.08 -1.77
CA SER A 318 -0.51 2.14 -2.66
C SER A 318 -0.80 3.39 -1.86
N LEU A 319 -0.23 4.50 -2.27
CA LEU A 319 -0.42 5.79 -1.61
C LEU A 319 0.01 6.91 -2.56
N TYR A 320 -0.65 8.06 -2.49
CA TYR A 320 -0.27 9.32 -3.17
C TYR A 320 0.00 9.18 -4.68
N GLY A 321 -0.80 8.38 -5.35
CA GLY A 321 -0.69 8.19 -6.79
C GLY A 321 0.31 7.14 -7.25
N TYR A 322 1.00 6.47 -6.32
CA TYR A 322 1.91 5.36 -6.62
C TYR A 322 1.40 4.03 -6.07
N SER A 323 1.78 2.95 -6.71
CA SER A 323 1.60 1.61 -6.19
C SER A 323 2.85 0.76 -6.44
N GLY A 324 3.22 -0.04 -5.46
CA GLY A 324 4.39 -0.91 -5.51
C GLY A 324 4.10 -2.31 -5.00
N SER A 325 4.76 -3.29 -5.58
CA SER A 325 4.68 -4.68 -5.19
C SER A 325 6.04 -5.36 -5.40
N LEU A 326 6.53 -6.04 -4.37
CA LEU A 326 7.73 -6.88 -4.42
C LEU A 326 7.42 -8.17 -3.68
N TYR A 327 7.39 -9.28 -4.40
CA TYR A 327 7.15 -10.61 -3.84
C TYR A 327 8.17 -11.62 -4.35
N ASP A 328 8.63 -12.44 -3.42
CA ASP A 328 9.45 -13.62 -3.66
C ASP A 328 8.66 -14.88 -3.35
N PHE A 329 8.83 -15.87 -4.21
CA PHE A 329 8.30 -17.23 -4.08
C PHE A 329 9.49 -18.17 -3.86
N PRO A 330 9.93 -18.35 -2.62
CA PRO A 330 11.24 -18.98 -2.34
C PRO A 330 11.35 -20.42 -2.82
N ASN A 331 10.26 -21.18 -2.79
CA ASN A 331 10.24 -22.57 -3.26
C ASN A 331 10.29 -22.67 -4.79
N ASP A 332 9.92 -21.61 -5.51
CA ASP A 332 9.83 -21.54 -6.95
C ASP A 332 10.99 -20.75 -7.57
N GLN A 333 11.85 -20.17 -6.72
CA GLN A 333 12.94 -19.27 -7.11
C GLN A 333 12.44 -18.08 -7.96
N LEU A 334 11.24 -17.59 -7.68
CA LEU A 334 10.57 -16.56 -8.48
C LEU A 334 10.47 -15.27 -7.68
N THR A 335 11.02 -14.19 -8.22
CA THR A 335 10.88 -12.83 -7.67
C THR A 335 10.17 -11.95 -8.70
N ILE A 336 9.17 -11.19 -8.26
CA ILE A 336 8.42 -10.25 -9.10
C ILE A 336 8.40 -8.90 -8.41
N ALA A 337 8.83 -7.88 -9.15
CA ALA A 337 8.75 -6.47 -8.75
C ALA A 337 7.91 -5.69 -9.76
N VAL A 338 6.95 -4.94 -9.28
CA VAL A 338 6.09 -4.06 -10.09
C VAL A 338 6.00 -2.70 -9.39
N LEU A 339 6.24 -1.65 -10.14
CA LEU A 339 6.03 -0.28 -9.70
C LEU A 339 5.13 0.43 -10.71
N THR A 340 4.15 1.20 -10.23
CA THR A 340 3.24 1.96 -11.06
C THR A 340 3.10 3.38 -10.53
N ASN A 341 2.79 4.30 -11.41
CA ASN A 341 2.48 5.70 -11.06
C ASN A 341 0.97 5.96 -11.05
N THR A 342 0.19 4.98 -10.67
CA THR A 342 -1.26 5.08 -10.54
C THR A 342 -1.70 4.50 -9.20
N GLU A 343 -2.43 5.28 -8.43
CA GLU A 343 -2.96 4.83 -7.12
C GLU A 343 -3.92 3.66 -7.27
N GLY A 344 -3.87 2.71 -6.33
CA GLY A 344 -4.71 1.52 -6.31
C GLY A 344 -3.92 0.23 -6.10
N GLN A 345 -4.60 -0.89 -6.01
CA GLN A 345 -3.96 -2.21 -5.82
C GLN A 345 -3.40 -2.82 -7.12
N ASN A 346 -3.16 -1.99 -8.13
CA ASN A 346 -2.82 -2.40 -9.48
C ASN A 346 -1.45 -3.12 -9.58
N ALA A 347 -0.41 -2.63 -8.88
CA ALA A 347 0.90 -3.30 -8.87
C ALA A 347 0.79 -4.73 -8.31
N TYR A 348 -0.03 -4.93 -7.27
CA TYR A 348 -0.29 -6.24 -6.70
C TYR A 348 -1.10 -7.14 -7.64
N ALA A 349 -2.11 -6.61 -8.33
CA ALA A 349 -2.88 -7.35 -9.32
C ALA A 349 -1.99 -7.84 -10.48
N ILE A 350 -1.11 -6.98 -11.00
CA ILE A 350 -0.13 -7.34 -12.02
C ILE A 350 0.81 -8.44 -11.52
N THR A 351 1.34 -8.28 -10.30
CA THR A 351 2.23 -9.28 -9.67
C THR A 351 1.56 -10.64 -9.58
N ARG A 352 0.31 -10.70 -9.12
CA ARG A 352 -0.42 -11.97 -8.98
C ARG A 352 -0.67 -12.64 -10.33
N ALA A 353 -1.09 -11.88 -11.34
CA ALA A 353 -1.35 -12.43 -12.67
C ALA A 353 -0.08 -13.04 -13.28
N LEU A 354 1.06 -12.34 -13.16
CA LEU A 354 2.34 -12.82 -13.65
C LEU A 354 2.85 -14.04 -12.87
N ALA A 355 2.72 -14.02 -11.55
CA ALA A 355 3.08 -15.15 -10.69
C ALA A 355 2.29 -16.40 -11.10
N ARG A 356 0.96 -16.29 -11.23
CA ARG A 356 0.10 -17.40 -11.61
C ARG A 356 0.48 -17.98 -12.97
N ALA A 357 0.79 -17.13 -13.93
CA ALA A 357 1.22 -17.57 -15.25
C ALA A 357 2.56 -18.34 -15.21
N VAL A 358 3.56 -17.83 -14.47
CA VAL A 358 4.88 -18.49 -14.33
C VAL A 358 4.78 -19.80 -13.56
N LEU A 359 3.86 -19.88 -12.59
CA LEU A 359 3.61 -21.06 -11.75
C LEU A 359 2.67 -22.08 -12.43
N GLY A 360 2.12 -21.76 -13.61
CA GLY A 360 1.18 -22.66 -14.31
C GLY A 360 -0.20 -22.76 -13.68
N LEU A 361 -0.58 -21.76 -12.86
CA LEU A 361 -1.87 -21.67 -12.20
C LEU A 361 -2.93 -21.06 -13.12
N GLN A 362 -4.19 -21.38 -12.88
CA GLN A 362 -5.28 -20.78 -13.64
C GLN A 362 -5.35 -19.27 -13.40
N GLU A 363 -5.68 -18.52 -14.46
CA GLU A 363 -5.95 -17.10 -14.33
C GLU A 363 -7.10 -16.86 -13.33
N LEU A 364 -6.94 -15.85 -12.47
CA LEU A 364 -8.04 -15.46 -11.60
C LEU A 364 -9.19 -14.94 -12.45
N PRO A 365 -10.44 -15.26 -12.08
CA PRO A 365 -11.57 -14.61 -12.72
C PRO A 365 -11.38 -13.09 -12.60
N ALA A 366 -11.71 -12.37 -13.67
CA ALA A 366 -11.77 -10.91 -13.59
C ALA A 366 -12.59 -10.55 -12.34
N PRO A 367 -12.12 -9.60 -11.50
CA PRO A 367 -12.94 -9.13 -10.42
C PRO A 367 -14.31 -8.77 -11.01
N ALA A 368 -15.38 -9.24 -10.36
CA ALA A 368 -16.70 -8.84 -10.77
C ALA A 368 -16.69 -7.31 -10.88
N PRO A 369 -17.22 -6.72 -11.94
CA PRO A 369 -17.28 -5.27 -12.05
C PRO A 369 -17.93 -4.77 -10.77
N ASN A 370 -17.13 -4.04 -9.97
CA ASN A 370 -17.67 -3.46 -8.75
C ASN A 370 -18.74 -2.47 -9.21
N PRO A 371 -20.02 -2.71 -8.97
CA PRO A 371 -21.08 -1.79 -9.37
C PRO A 371 -20.86 -0.40 -8.75
N GLU A 372 -20.10 -0.29 -7.67
CA GLU A 372 -19.71 0.97 -7.05
C GLU A 372 -18.66 1.77 -7.86
N LYS A 373 -18.03 1.18 -8.88
CA LYS A 373 -17.03 1.88 -9.73
C LYS A 373 -17.62 2.61 -10.94
N ILE A 374 -18.88 2.40 -11.26
CA ILE A 374 -19.56 3.16 -12.31
C ILE A 374 -20.15 4.40 -11.65
N ILE A 375 -19.42 5.51 -11.70
CA ILE A 375 -19.92 6.78 -11.21
C ILE A 375 -20.97 7.30 -12.23
N SER A 376 -22.24 7.26 -11.82
CA SER A 376 -23.31 7.93 -12.55
C SER A 376 -23.26 9.43 -12.26
N ASP A 377 -23.80 10.23 -13.14
CA ASP A 377 -24.01 11.67 -12.94
C ASP A 377 -25.48 12.01 -13.30
N LEU A 378 -26.38 11.52 -12.46
CA LEU A 378 -27.80 11.79 -12.63
C LEU A 378 -28.11 13.25 -12.27
N SER A 379 -29.04 13.85 -13.00
CA SER A 379 -29.44 15.24 -12.73
C SER A 379 -30.15 15.35 -11.37
N THR A 380 -29.89 16.47 -10.68
CA THR A 380 -30.60 16.88 -9.46
C THR A 380 -31.50 18.08 -9.78
N SER A 381 -32.72 18.08 -9.28
CA SER A 381 -33.60 19.25 -9.38
C SER A 381 -33.14 20.39 -8.47
N ALA A 382 -33.56 21.63 -8.75
CA ALA A 382 -33.26 22.77 -7.89
C ALA A 382 -33.85 22.57 -6.47
N GLU A 383 -35.02 21.98 -6.37
CA GLU A 383 -35.67 21.64 -5.10
C GLU A 383 -34.89 20.60 -4.34
N GLU A 384 -34.44 19.52 -5.01
CA GLU A 384 -33.59 18.50 -4.39
C GLU A 384 -32.28 19.10 -3.85
N ARG A 385 -31.58 19.93 -4.62
CA ARG A 385 -30.35 20.58 -4.18
C ARG A 385 -30.57 21.51 -2.98
N ALA A 386 -31.69 22.25 -2.95
CA ALA A 386 -32.04 23.08 -1.81
C ALA A 386 -32.32 22.27 -0.53
N HIS A 387 -32.90 21.07 -0.67
CA HIS A 387 -33.15 20.17 0.47
C HIS A 387 -31.87 19.52 1.01
N LEU A 388 -30.89 19.28 0.14
CA LEU A 388 -29.63 18.65 0.51
C LEU A 388 -28.57 19.64 1.01
N ALA A 389 -28.66 20.91 0.63
CA ALA A 389 -27.72 21.94 1.05
C ALA A 389 -27.69 22.15 2.57
N GLY A 390 -26.49 22.28 3.14
CA GLY A 390 -26.30 22.45 4.57
C GLY A 390 -24.84 22.32 4.99
N THR A 391 -24.58 22.62 6.25
CA THR A 391 -23.28 22.36 6.91
C THR A 391 -23.43 21.15 7.81
N PHE A 392 -22.53 20.18 7.65
CA PHE A 392 -22.57 18.89 8.35
C PHE A 392 -21.27 18.67 9.12
N LEU A 393 -21.39 18.28 10.37
CA LEU A 393 -20.26 17.93 11.23
C LEU A 393 -20.13 16.40 11.29
N LEU A 394 -19.12 15.83 10.62
CA LEU A 394 -18.86 14.40 10.65
C LEU A 394 -18.30 13.95 12.00
N LYS A 395 -18.77 12.81 12.42
CA LYS A 395 -18.31 12.06 13.59
C LYS A 395 -17.97 10.64 13.17
N LEU A 396 -17.05 10.03 13.85
CA LEU A 396 -16.71 8.60 13.67
C LEU A 396 -17.65 7.75 14.55
N ASP A 397 -18.54 6.99 13.93
CA ASP A 397 -19.64 6.30 14.63
C ASP A 397 -19.25 5.00 15.33
N ARG A 398 -18.09 4.40 15.03
CA ARG A 398 -17.72 3.08 15.55
C ARG A 398 -16.22 2.93 15.78
N LEU A 399 -15.67 3.74 16.63
CA LEU A 399 -14.41 3.40 17.27
C LEU A 399 -14.70 2.82 18.65
N SER A 400 -13.77 2.00 19.16
CA SER A 400 -13.78 1.61 20.57
C SER A 400 -14.12 2.84 21.42
N PRO A 401 -14.90 2.71 22.53
CA PRO A 401 -15.21 3.83 23.41
C PRO A 401 -13.98 4.67 23.79
N ASN A 402 -12.81 4.05 23.85
CA ASN A 402 -11.55 4.71 24.19
C ASN A 402 -10.97 5.53 23.02
N LEU A 403 -11.37 5.27 21.78
CA LEU A 403 -10.97 6.03 20.60
C LEU A 403 -11.90 7.20 20.29
N HIS A 404 -13.11 7.18 20.87
CA HIS A 404 -14.13 8.19 20.60
C HIS A 404 -13.67 9.61 20.97
N ASP A 405 -12.92 9.77 22.04
CA ASP A 405 -12.47 11.09 22.50
C ASP A 405 -11.28 11.63 21.73
N SER A 406 -10.37 10.76 21.27
CA SER A 406 -9.24 11.16 20.43
C SER A 406 -9.68 11.50 19.01
N PHE A 407 -10.68 10.81 18.49
CA PHE A 407 -11.31 11.16 17.21
C PHE A 407 -12.41 12.21 17.35
N ALA A 408 -12.82 12.59 18.52
CA ALA A 408 -13.71 13.75 18.74
C ALA A 408 -13.05 15.07 18.27
N GLN A 409 -11.72 15.11 18.16
CA GLN A 409 -10.99 16.20 17.47
C GLN A 409 -11.17 16.15 15.95
N TYR A 410 -11.54 15.01 15.37
CA TYR A 410 -11.81 14.82 13.94
C TYR A 410 -13.24 15.26 13.63
N ARG A 411 -13.47 16.51 13.82
CA ARG A 411 -14.68 17.16 13.36
C ARG A 411 -14.40 17.72 11.97
N ARG A 412 -14.47 16.89 10.95
CA ARG A 412 -14.51 17.42 9.59
C ARG A 412 -15.88 18.03 9.37
N THR A 413 -15.89 19.33 9.20
CA THR A 413 -17.08 20.06 8.79
C THR A 413 -17.13 20.08 7.27
N TYR A 414 -18.26 19.65 6.72
CA TYR A 414 -18.53 19.69 5.30
C TYR A 414 -19.65 20.67 5.01
N ARG A 415 -19.51 21.45 3.97
CA ARG A 415 -20.56 22.27 3.42
C ARG A 415 -21.05 21.65 2.11
N VAL A 416 -22.38 21.44 1.98
CA VAL A 416 -23.04 21.05 0.75
C VAL A 416 -23.86 22.22 0.26
N PHE A 417 -23.72 22.61 -1.00
CA PHE A 417 -24.34 23.80 -1.56
C PHE A 417 -24.63 23.67 -3.06
N ASP A 418 -25.53 24.50 -3.58
CA ASP A 418 -25.79 24.62 -5.02
C ASP A 418 -24.85 25.68 -5.61
N GLU A 419 -24.11 25.31 -6.64
CA GLU A 419 -23.33 26.22 -7.45
C GLU A 419 -23.67 26.04 -8.92
N ASN A 420 -24.35 27.03 -9.48
CA ASN A 420 -24.75 27.02 -10.90
C ASN A 420 -25.51 25.76 -11.34
N GLY A 421 -26.44 25.30 -10.52
CA GLY A 421 -27.24 24.09 -10.79
C GLY A 421 -26.50 22.77 -10.55
N ARG A 422 -25.40 22.79 -9.83
CA ARG A 422 -24.60 21.63 -9.45
C ARG A 422 -24.55 21.52 -7.93
N LEU A 423 -24.77 20.31 -7.42
CA LEU A 423 -24.56 20.06 -5.99
C LEU A 423 -23.06 19.92 -5.73
N MET A 424 -22.54 20.78 -4.90
CA MET A 424 -21.14 20.82 -4.51
C MET A 424 -20.97 20.41 -3.05
N ILE A 425 -19.80 19.88 -2.72
CA ILE A 425 -19.35 19.63 -1.35
C ILE A 425 -17.97 20.24 -1.15
N GLU A 426 -17.75 20.79 0.02
CA GLU A 426 -16.49 21.38 0.43
C GLU A 426 -16.17 20.93 1.86
N ALA A 427 -15.00 20.35 2.07
CA ALA A 427 -14.48 20.17 3.42
C ALA A 427 -13.98 21.52 3.94
N LEU A 428 -14.10 21.78 5.24
CA LEU A 428 -13.58 23.00 5.84
C LEU A 428 -12.06 23.10 5.57
N GLY A 429 -11.66 24.15 4.85
CA GLY A 429 -10.28 24.37 4.42
C GLY A 429 -9.88 23.69 3.11
N GLY A 430 -10.76 22.93 2.46
CA GLY A 430 -10.50 22.27 1.18
C GLY A 430 -11.17 22.98 -0.01
N ASP A 431 -10.85 22.52 -1.21
CA ASP A 431 -11.49 22.99 -2.43
C ASP A 431 -12.89 22.35 -2.63
N PRO A 432 -13.86 23.13 -3.16
CA PRO A 432 -15.16 22.58 -3.50
C PRO A 432 -15.07 21.53 -4.61
N GLU A 433 -15.76 20.40 -4.44
CA GLU A 433 -15.92 19.40 -5.49
C GLU A 433 -17.38 19.07 -5.78
N ARG A 434 -17.66 18.57 -6.97
CA ARG A 434 -19.01 18.22 -7.39
C ARG A 434 -19.44 16.88 -6.79
N LEU A 435 -20.65 16.83 -6.22
CA LEU A 435 -21.35 15.62 -5.86
C LEU A 435 -22.11 15.05 -7.06
N LEU A 436 -21.86 13.78 -7.38
CA LEU A 436 -22.41 13.07 -8.51
C LEU A 436 -23.48 12.08 -8.05
N LYS A 437 -24.75 12.32 -8.39
CA LYS A 437 -25.87 11.48 -7.99
C LYS A 437 -25.80 10.10 -8.65
N GLN A 438 -25.96 9.07 -7.84
CA GLN A 438 -25.94 7.67 -8.27
C GLN A 438 -27.36 7.11 -8.43
N HIS A 439 -27.49 5.94 -9.08
CA HIS A 439 -28.76 5.26 -9.29
C HIS A 439 -29.43 4.79 -8.00
N ASP A 440 -28.68 4.53 -6.94
CA ASP A 440 -29.17 4.15 -5.61
C ASP A 440 -29.59 5.34 -4.73
N GLY A 441 -29.50 6.56 -5.28
CA GLY A 441 -29.78 7.80 -4.56
C GLY A 441 -28.65 8.33 -3.70
N SER A 442 -27.51 7.63 -3.63
CA SER A 442 -26.30 8.16 -3.02
C SER A 442 -25.59 9.18 -3.93
N PHE A 443 -24.54 9.81 -3.42
CA PHE A 443 -23.70 10.75 -4.15
C PHE A 443 -22.24 10.34 -4.04
N ALA A 444 -21.54 10.28 -5.17
CA ALA A 444 -20.11 10.02 -5.23
C ALA A 444 -19.34 11.34 -5.31
N MET A 445 -18.18 11.38 -4.66
CA MET A 445 -17.19 12.44 -4.83
C MET A 445 -16.20 12.04 -5.90
N ARG A 446 -15.80 12.99 -6.75
CA ARG A 446 -14.81 12.70 -7.79
C ARG A 446 -13.43 12.40 -7.23
N SER A 447 -13.02 13.12 -6.18
CA SER A 447 -11.72 12.92 -5.51
C SER A 447 -11.60 11.54 -4.85
N THR A 448 -12.72 10.95 -4.44
CA THR A 448 -12.79 9.66 -3.74
C THR A 448 -13.91 8.78 -4.30
N PRO A 449 -13.76 8.21 -5.49
CA PRO A 449 -14.83 7.51 -6.21
C PRO A 449 -15.46 6.31 -5.47
N GLY A 450 -14.76 5.75 -4.48
CA GLY A 450 -15.28 4.67 -3.62
C GLY A 450 -16.05 5.17 -2.40
N ASN A 451 -16.08 6.48 -2.14
CA ASN A 451 -16.76 7.05 -0.99
C ASN A 451 -18.10 7.64 -1.42
N HIS A 452 -19.16 6.92 -1.09
CA HIS A 452 -20.51 7.39 -1.36
C HIS A 452 -21.06 8.15 -0.15
N ILE A 453 -21.71 9.29 -0.41
CA ILE A 453 -22.42 10.08 0.56
C ILE A 453 -23.91 9.78 0.44
N THR A 454 -24.53 9.43 1.56
CA THR A 454 -25.97 9.28 1.67
C THR A 454 -26.50 10.33 2.63
N PHE A 455 -27.52 11.07 2.21
CA PHE A 455 -28.16 12.05 3.09
C PHE A 455 -29.22 11.39 3.98
N VAL A 456 -29.21 11.74 5.25
CA VAL A 456 -30.26 11.39 6.21
C VAL A 456 -31.34 12.45 6.08
N MET A 457 -32.51 12.08 5.60
CA MET A 457 -33.63 13.00 5.34
C MET A 457 -34.66 12.96 6.47
N GLN A 458 -35.16 14.13 6.91
CA GLN A 458 -36.29 14.28 7.80
C GLN A 458 -37.14 15.46 7.30
N ASP A 459 -38.44 15.28 7.22
CA ASP A 459 -39.40 16.31 6.77
C ASP A 459 -38.97 16.98 5.43
N GLY A 460 -38.47 16.17 4.49
CA GLY A 460 -38.02 16.62 3.17
C GLY A 460 -36.68 17.36 3.15
N ARG A 461 -35.96 17.47 4.27
CA ARG A 461 -34.66 18.17 4.34
C ARG A 461 -33.56 17.26 4.90
N ALA A 462 -32.34 17.42 4.43
CA ALA A 462 -31.19 16.68 4.98
C ALA A 462 -30.88 17.16 6.41
N THR A 463 -30.92 16.22 7.37
CA THR A 463 -30.56 16.46 8.77
C THR A 463 -29.21 15.87 9.11
N GLY A 464 -28.63 15.05 8.22
CA GLY A 464 -27.32 14.46 8.39
C GLY A 464 -26.79 13.87 7.09
N ILE A 465 -25.54 13.44 7.13
CA ILE A 465 -24.88 12.71 6.05
C ILE A 465 -24.22 11.44 6.61
N LYS A 466 -24.17 10.41 5.77
CA LYS A 466 -23.39 9.19 6.01
C LYS A 466 -22.43 9.02 4.85
N MET A 467 -21.20 8.67 5.15
CA MET A 467 -20.19 8.37 4.14
C MET A 467 -19.27 7.25 4.64
N GLN A 468 -18.58 6.62 3.74
CA GLN A 468 -17.53 5.67 4.08
C GLN A 468 -16.19 6.34 3.79
N GLY A 469 -15.39 6.55 4.83
CA GLY A 469 -14.05 7.08 4.70
C GLY A 469 -13.02 6.09 5.20
N PHE A 470 -11.94 5.85 4.46
CA PHE A 470 -10.85 4.94 4.83
C PHE A 470 -11.31 3.54 5.30
N GLY A 471 -12.41 3.03 4.73
CA GLY A 471 -12.99 1.74 5.12
C GLY A 471 -13.83 1.78 6.41
N VAL A 472 -14.03 2.96 7.03
CA VAL A 472 -14.80 3.15 8.26
C VAL A 472 -16.07 3.96 7.96
N PRO A 473 -17.27 3.54 8.45
CA PRO A 473 -18.47 4.33 8.32
C PRO A 473 -18.39 5.61 9.16
N LEU A 474 -18.70 6.74 8.52
CA LEU A 474 -18.76 8.06 9.13
C LEU A 474 -20.22 8.55 9.08
N SER A 475 -20.69 9.21 10.12
CA SER A 475 -21.93 9.96 10.10
C SER A 475 -21.74 11.39 10.53
N GLY A 476 -22.61 12.29 10.09
CA GLY A 476 -22.54 13.69 10.45
C GLY A 476 -23.91 14.29 10.62
N ASP A 477 -24.07 15.11 11.65
CA ASP A 477 -25.28 15.87 11.91
C ASP A 477 -25.21 17.23 11.20
N ARG A 478 -26.34 17.72 10.73
CA ARG A 478 -26.46 19.08 10.21
C ARG A 478 -26.26 20.08 11.34
N VAL A 479 -25.34 21.02 11.15
CA VAL A 479 -25.02 22.07 12.12
C VAL A 479 -25.26 23.49 11.59
N GLY A 480 -25.59 23.65 10.31
CA GLY A 480 -25.85 24.93 9.67
C GLY A 480 -26.52 24.84 8.31
N ASP A 481 -26.86 25.98 7.73
CA ASP A 481 -27.60 26.08 6.46
C ASP A 481 -26.70 26.14 5.21
N GLY A 482 -25.40 25.97 5.35
CA GLY A 482 -24.45 25.99 4.23
C GLY A 482 -24.03 27.40 3.78
N ASP A 483 -24.28 28.44 4.59
CA ASP A 483 -23.80 29.78 4.34
C ASP A 483 -22.26 29.81 4.50
N PRO A 484 -21.51 30.23 3.46
CA PRO A 484 -20.05 30.31 3.51
C PRO A 484 -19.53 31.19 4.64
N ASN A 485 -20.24 32.24 5.02
CA ASN A 485 -19.82 33.12 6.11
C ASN A 485 -19.92 32.49 7.51
N THR A 486 -20.83 31.54 7.69
CA THR A 486 -20.93 30.76 8.93
C THR A 486 -20.01 29.55 8.91
N PHE A 487 -19.76 28.93 7.73
CA PHE A 487 -18.88 27.81 7.55
C PHE A 487 -17.45 28.12 7.99
N HIS A 488 -16.89 29.25 7.54
CA HIS A 488 -15.53 29.65 7.91
C HIS A 488 -15.37 30.13 9.37
N ARG A 489 -16.45 30.38 10.11
CA ARG A 489 -16.38 30.72 11.55
C ARG A 489 -16.06 29.53 12.46
N HIS A 490 -16.14 28.32 11.98
CA HIS A 490 -15.77 27.11 12.72
C HIS A 490 -14.25 26.82 12.70
N LEU A 491 -13.45 27.74 12.11
CA LEU A 491 -11.97 27.66 12.10
C LEU A 491 -11.31 28.23 13.38
N ASN A 492 -12.06 28.87 14.29
CA ASN A 492 -11.53 29.49 15.52
C ASN A 492 -11.92 28.71 16.78
#